data_572a0584147ab53492ffd29b672aa20b
#
_entry.id   572a0584147ab53492ffd29b672aa20b
#
_cell.length_a   1.000
_cell.length_b   1.000
_cell.length_c   1.000
_cell.angle_alpha   90.00
_cell.angle_beta   90.00
_cell.angle_gamma   90.00
#
_symmetry.space_group_name_H-M   'P 1'
#
loop_
_entity.id
_entity.type
_entity.pdbx_description
1 polymer ?
#
loop_
_entity_poly.entity_id
_entity_poly.type
_entity_poly.pdbx_seq_one_letter_code
_entity_poly.pdbx_strand_id
1 'polypeptide(L)'
;MNFQALSHLAQKLSVLNEQGLHRQRRMTASLCQPQLLVNGQPLLAFNSNDYLGLAAHPGVMEALREGVSIYGAGSGASHLISGHSQAHDQLETVLASMLADHIPAVRALFFSTGYMANLGVLSALGDLSKGDLTFFSDELNHASLIDGIRLSRANYQVYAHSDLQQLRSLLMDSDSGTKVVVSDGVFSMDGDLASAKELLAICEQHGAWLLIDDAHGFGVLGDKGAGLLQHAGLCSDQLICVGTLGKAAGVAGAFVAAHSMLIEWMVQRSRPYIYTTAAPAALAHALLTSLQIIGGEEGQKRRAHLTQLIDAFSATSIPSPWRKLASTTAIQPLVVGSNAAVLQASADLQSQGIWVSAIRAPTVPPNTARLRITLSAGHTMNNLDQLKNALAALHKP
;
A
#
# COMPACT_ATOMS: atom_id res chain seq x y z
N MET A 1 40.97 20.75 3.58
CA MET A 1 39.76 21.29 4.28
C MET A 1 38.83 20.13 4.60
N ASN A 2 38.66 19.81 5.86
CA ASN A 2 37.68 18.76 6.22
C ASN A 2 36.27 19.39 6.12
N PHE A 3 35.44 18.89 5.22
CA PHE A 3 34.06 19.35 5.11
C PHE A 3 33.26 18.85 6.32
N GLN A 4 33.12 19.68 7.33
CA GLN A 4 32.55 19.34 8.65
C GLN A 4 31.20 18.62 8.57
N ALA A 5 30.37 18.95 7.58
CA ALA A 5 29.07 18.27 7.35
C ALA A 5 29.21 16.78 7.00
N LEU A 6 30.25 16.39 6.24
CA LEU A 6 30.48 14.96 5.92
C LEU A 6 30.93 14.17 7.16
N SER A 7 31.77 14.77 8.01
CA SER A 7 32.17 14.14 9.27
C SER A 7 30.96 13.94 10.20
N HIS A 8 30.08 14.92 10.28
CA HIS A 8 28.82 14.79 11.05
C HIS A 8 27.88 13.70 10.49
N LEU A 9 27.74 13.61 9.16
CA LEU A 9 26.98 12.54 8.52
C LEU A 9 27.57 11.16 8.79
N ALA A 10 28.92 11.02 8.72
CA ALA A 10 29.60 9.76 9.03
C ALA A 10 29.32 9.32 10.46
N GLN A 11 29.39 10.26 11.43
CA GLN A 11 29.06 9.96 12.82
C GLN A 11 27.60 9.52 13.01
N LYS A 12 26.64 10.20 12.36
CA LYS A 12 25.22 9.79 12.42
C LYS A 12 24.99 8.40 11.80
N LEU A 13 25.65 8.07 10.70
CA LEU A 13 25.58 6.75 10.09
C LEU A 13 26.18 5.65 10.98
N SER A 14 27.29 5.95 11.71
CA SER A 14 27.85 5.03 12.70
C SER A 14 26.85 4.72 13.81
N VAL A 15 26.21 5.75 14.37
CA VAL A 15 25.17 5.57 15.40
C VAL A 15 24.00 4.72 14.90
N LEU A 16 23.52 4.94 13.66
CA LEU A 16 22.48 4.10 13.07
C LEU A 16 22.92 2.65 12.94
N ASN A 17 24.19 2.40 12.60
CA ASN A 17 24.73 1.05 12.48
C ASN A 17 24.83 0.37 13.86
N GLU A 18 25.34 1.06 14.86
CA GLU A 18 25.44 0.57 16.26
C GLU A 18 24.08 0.21 16.85
N GLN A 19 23.05 1.00 16.52
CA GLN A 19 21.67 0.78 16.95
C GLN A 19 20.93 -0.30 16.13
N GLY A 20 21.57 -0.91 15.11
CA GLY A 20 20.92 -1.84 14.19
C GLY A 20 19.81 -1.20 13.34
N LEU A 21 19.87 0.12 13.13
CA LEU A 21 18.89 0.88 12.32
C LEU A 21 19.37 1.18 10.91
N HIS A 22 20.63 0.87 10.60
CA HIS A 22 21.18 1.08 9.27
C HIS A 22 20.42 0.24 8.22
N ARG A 23 19.95 0.90 7.14
CA ARG A 23 19.21 0.25 6.05
C ARG A 23 20.16 -0.08 4.90
N GLN A 24 20.06 -1.30 4.38
CA GLN A 24 20.86 -1.76 3.24
C GLN A 24 19.93 -2.16 2.09
N ARG A 25 20.30 -1.75 0.86
CA ARG A 25 19.65 -2.23 -0.36
C ARG A 25 20.21 -3.61 -0.70
N ARG A 26 19.34 -4.50 -1.18
CA ARG A 26 19.72 -5.80 -1.74
C ARG A 26 19.41 -5.79 -3.22
N MET A 27 20.31 -6.34 -4.02
CA MET A 27 20.15 -6.39 -5.47
C MET A 27 19.46 -7.70 -5.85
N THR A 28 18.35 -7.60 -6.58
CA THR A 28 17.66 -8.73 -7.19
C THR A 28 18.03 -8.78 -8.68
N ALA A 29 18.28 -9.98 -9.22
CA ALA A 29 18.68 -10.21 -10.60
C ALA A 29 17.79 -11.24 -11.32
N SER A 30 16.50 -11.26 -10.94
CA SER A 30 15.48 -12.16 -11.51
C SER A 30 14.14 -11.42 -11.65
N LEU A 31 13.16 -12.07 -12.27
CA LEU A 31 11.76 -11.60 -12.26
C LEU A 31 11.23 -11.46 -10.83
N CYS A 32 10.26 -10.57 -10.62
CA CYS A 32 9.55 -10.47 -9.35
C CYS A 32 8.60 -11.67 -9.21
N GLN A 33 9.04 -12.68 -8.47
CA GLN A 33 8.33 -13.94 -8.22
C GLN A 33 8.82 -14.54 -6.91
N PRO A 34 8.18 -15.59 -6.34
CA PRO A 34 8.61 -16.17 -5.06
C PRO A 34 10.08 -16.58 -5.01
N GLN A 35 10.62 -17.17 -6.07
CA GLN A 35 12.03 -17.49 -6.17
C GLN A 35 12.80 -16.31 -6.76
N LEU A 36 13.68 -15.70 -5.97
CA LEU A 36 14.49 -14.55 -6.36
C LEU A 36 15.98 -14.87 -6.33
N LEU A 37 16.73 -14.29 -7.26
CA LEU A 37 18.18 -14.24 -7.17
C LEU A 37 18.58 -12.93 -6.46
N VAL A 38 19.00 -13.00 -5.20
CA VAL A 38 19.30 -11.85 -4.34
C VAL A 38 20.79 -11.85 -4.01
N ASN A 39 21.53 -10.81 -4.41
CA ASN A 39 22.99 -10.75 -4.26
C ASN A 39 23.71 -12.03 -4.74
N GLY A 40 23.22 -12.62 -5.83
CA GLY A 40 23.76 -13.86 -6.40
C GLY A 40 23.31 -15.16 -5.72
N GLN A 41 22.46 -15.10 -4.70
CA GLN A 41 21.93 -16.28 -3.99
C GLN A 41 20.45 -16.50 -4.32
N PRO A 42 20.02 -17.74 -4.61
CA PRO A 42 18.61 -18.06 -4.79
C PRO A 42 17.91 -18.07 -3.41
N LEU A 43 16.85 -17.27 -3.26
CA LEU A 43 16.07 -17.19 -2.04
C LEU A 43 14.58 -17.33 -2.36
N LEU A 44 13.86 -18.03 -1.49
CA LEU A 44 12.40 -18.05 -1.47
C LEU A 44 11.92 -16.85 -0.65
N ALA A 45 11.29 -15.87 -1.32
CA ALA A 45 10.96 -14.57 -0.75
C ALA A 45 9.50 -14.51 -0.26
N PHE A 46 9.31 -14.06 0.98
CA PHE A 46 8.02 -13.77 1.60
C PHE A 46 7.94 -12.30 2.03
N ASN A 47 8.32 -11.39 1.16
CA ASN A 47 8.40 -9.95 1.44
C ASN A 47 7.96 -9.06 0.28
N SER A 48 7.50 -9.63 -0.82
CA SER A 48 6.94 -8.88 -1.95
C SER A 48 5.51 -8.45 -1.67
N ASN A 49 5.13 -7.26 -2.15
CA ASN A 49 3.75 -6.80 -2.16
C ASN A 49 3.02 -7.16 -3.47
N ASP A 50 3.62 -7.92 -4.36
CA ASP A 50 2.96 -8.49 -5.55
C ASP A 50 2.02 -9.63 -5.12
N TYR A 51 0.91 -9.25 -4.47
CA TYR A 51 -0.01 -10.19 -3.81
C TYR A 51 -0.64 -11.21 -4.75
N LEU A 52 -0.85 -10.82 -6.00
CA LEU A 52 -1.46 -11.70 -7.02
C LEU A 52 -0.42 -12.36 -7.94
N GLY A 53 0.88 -12.03 -7.81
CA GLY A 53 1.94 -12.57 -8.66
C GLY A 53 1.83 -12.07 -10.11
N LEU A 54 1.38 -10.84 -10.32
CA LEU A 54 1.18 -10.26 -11.65
C LEU A 54 2.41 -9.53 -12.20
N ALA A 55 3.39 -9.20 -11.38
CA ALA A 55 4.59 -8.47 -11.82
C ALA A 55 5.44 -9.25 -12.85
N ALA A 56 5.36 -10.59 -12.83
CA ALA A 56 6.00 -11.46 -13.80
C ALA A 56 5.00 -12.20 -14.71
N HIS A 57 3.74 -11.75 -14.74
CA HIS A 57 2.72 -12.40 -15.55
C HIS A 57 2.98 -12.20 -17.06
N PRO A 58 3.01 -13.29 -17.89
CA PRO A 58 3.37 -13.19 -19.30
C PRO A 58 2.51 -12.19 -20.08
N GLY A 59 1.18 -12.19 -19.86
CA GLY A 59 0.26 -11.26 -20.51
C GLY A 59 0.50 -9.80 -20.15
N VAL A 60 0.85 -9.50 -18.87
CA VAL A 60 1.17 -8.12 -18.43
C VAL A 60 2.51 -7.68 -19.04
N MET A 61 3.50 -8.58 -19.09
CA MET A 61 4.80 -8.30 -19.72
C MET A 61 4.65 -8.05 -21.21
N GLU A 62 3.79 -8.81 -21.90
CA GLU A 62 3.53 -8.63 -23.33
C GLU A 62 2.82 -7.29 -23.60
N ALA A 63 1.78 -6.98 -22.81
CA ALA A 63 1.08 -5.69 -22.92
C ALA A 63 2.05 -4.51 -22.66
N LEU A 64 3.05 -4.67 -21.78
CA LEU A 64 4.07 -3.65 -21.60
C LEU A 64 4.95 -3.47 -22.85
N ARG A 65 5.37 -4.56 -23.52
CA ARG A 65 6.13 -4.50 -24.79
C ARG A 65 5.32 -3.81 -25.89
N GLU A 66 4.04 -4.18 -26.01
CA GLU A 66 3.12 -3.56 -26.93
C GLU A 66 2.96 -2.06 -26.63
N GLY A 67 2.73 -1.69 -25.38
CA GLY A 67 2.63 -0.30 -24.93
C GLY A 67 3.90 0.52 -25.26
N VAL A 68 5.09 -0.06 -25.11
CA VAL A 68 6.35 0.58 -25.52
C VAL A 68 6.38 0.79 -27.03
N SER A 69 5.89 -0.16 -27.81
CA SER A 69 5.87 -0.04 -29.29
C SER A 69 4.89 1.04 -29.78
N ILE A 70 3.79 1.27 -29.06
CA ILE A 70 2.75 2.25 -29.41
C ILE A 70 3.11 3.65 -28.90
N TYR A 71 3.53 3.77 -27.63
CA TYR A 71 3.66 5.04 -26.93
C TYR A 71 5.10 5.48 -26.65
N GLY A 72 6.09 4.62 -26.91
CA GLY A 72 7.48 4.88 -26.54
C GLY A 72 7.77 4.66 -25.07
N ALA A 73 8.96 5.12 -24.62
CA ALA A 73 9.50 4.85 -23.29
C ALA A 73 9.07 5.89 -22.22
N GLY A 74 8.56 7.04 -22.60
CA GLY A 74 8.23 8.11 -21.66
C GLY A 74 7.18 9.08 -22.18
N SER A 75 6.60 9.88 -21.29
CA SER A 75 5.50 10.79 -21.62
C SER A 75 5.95 12.20 -22.05
N GLY A 76 7.18 12.59 -21.76
CA GLY A 76 7.81 13.84 -22.22
C GLY A 76 7.29 15.13 -21.56
N ALA A 77 6.13 15.11 -20.90
CA ALA A 77 5.51 16.27 -20.26
C ALA A 77 4.57 15.85 -19.11
N SER A 78 4.04 16.82 -18.37
CA SER A 78 2.96 16.58 -17.41
C SER A 78 1.64 16.28 -18.12
N HIS A 79 0.69 15.67 -17.38
CA HIS A 79 -0.64 15.33 -17.90
C HIS A 79 -1.36 16.53 -18.54
N LEU A 80 -1.25 17.71 -17.92
CA LEU A 80 -1.95 18.92 -18.38
C LEU A 80 -1.30 19.63 -19.59
N ILE A 81 -0.11 19.17 -20.01
CA ILE A 81 0.57 19.72 -21.20
C ILE A 81 0.37 18.78 -22.38
N SER A 82 1.20 17.74 -22.50
CA SER A 82 1.11 16.75 -23.59
C SER A 82 1.44 15.33 -23.13
N GLY A 83 1.55 15.13 -21.83
CA GLY A 83 1.91 13.82 -21.26
C GLY A 83 0.73 12.89 -21.04
N HIS A 84 -0.52 13.35 -21.17
CA HIS A 84 -1.71 12.51 -21.02
C HIS A 84 -2.05 11.82 -22.35
N SER A 85 -1.97 10.52 -22.37
CA SER A 85 -2.22 9.68 -23.54
C SER A 85 -3.56 8.96 -23.45
N GLN A 86 -4.00 8.37 -24.57
CA GLN A 86 -5.18 7.51 -24.62
C GLN A 86 -5.11 6.35 -23.61
N ALA A 87 -3.93 5.78 -23.37
CA ALA A 87 -3.77 4.70 -22.39
C ALA A 87 -4.05 5.19 -20.95
N HIS A 88 -3.68 6.42 -20.60
CA HIS A 88 -4.01 7.00 -19.31
C HIS A 88 -5.52 7.21 -19.15
N ASP A 89 -6.19 7.79 -20.16
CA ASP A 89 -7.63 8.02 -20.16
C ASP A 89 -8.42 6.72 -20.02
N GLN A 90 -8.02 5.70 -20.78
CA GLN A 90 -8.62 4.36 -20.69
C GLN A 90 -8.41 3.73 -19.31
N LEU A 91 -7.21 3.86 -18.74
CA LEU A 91 -6.91 3.35 -17.40
C LEU A 91 -7.79 4.01 -16.33
N GLU A 92 -7.91 5.34 -16.36
CA GLU A 92 -8.76 6.09 -15.43
C GLU A 92 -10.24 5.69 -15.59
N THR A 93 -10.70 5.46 -16.82
CA THR A 93 -12.06 4.97 -17.11
C THR A 93 -12.31 3.57 -16.53
N VAL A 94 -11.36 2.64 -16.71
CA VAL A 94 -11.47 1.28 -16.15
C VAL A 94 -11.47 1.30 -14.62
N LEU A 95 -10.56 2.06 -14.01
CA LEU A 95 -10.51 2.22 -12.55
C LEU A 95 -11.82 2.80 -11.99
N ALA A 96 -12.36 3.83 -12.62
CA ALA A 96 -13.65 4.40 -12.25
C ALA A 96 -14.78 3.35 -12.36
N SER A 97 -14.80 2.55 -13.44
CA SER A 97 -15.82 1.52 -13.63
C SER A 97 -15.77 0.41 -12.58
N MET A 98 -14.58 0.05 -12.09
CA MET A 98 -14.44 -0.92 -11.00
C MET A 98 -15.03 -0.45 -9.67
N LEU A 99 -15.14 0.85 -9.47
CA LEU A 99 -15.62 1.49 -8.23
C LEU A 99 -17.00 2.15 -8.37
N ALA A 100 -17.66 2.01 -9.52
CA ALA A 100 -18.93 2.68 -9.82
C ALA A 100 -20.09 2.25 -8.91
N ASP A 101 -20.09 1.02 -8.41
CA ASP A 101 -21.08 0.52 -7.44
C ASP A 101 -20.84 1.06 -6.02
N HIS A 102 -19.71 1.74 -5.77
CA HIS A 102 -19.26 2.16 -4.44
C HIS A 102 -19.20 3.67 -4.29
N ILE A 103 -18.94 4.41 -5.36
CA ILE A 103 -18.84 5.86 -5.35
C ILE A 103 -19.74 6.42 -6.46
N PRO A 104 -20.86 7.09 -6.11
CA PRO A 104 -21.72 7.75 -7.10
C PRO A 104 -20.95 8.77 -7.95
N ALA A 105 -21.26 8.84 -9.25
CA ALA A 105 -20.62 9.74 -10.21
C ALA A 105 -19.06 9.71 -10.14
N VAL A 106 -18.51 8.52 -9.92
CA VAL A 106 -17.06 8.33 -9.75
C VAL A 106 -16.27 8.70 -10.99
N ARG A 107 -15.12 9.33 -10.76
CA ARG A 107 -13.99 9.40 -11.69
C ARG A 107 -12.73 8.94 -10.97
N ALA A 108 -11.70 8.56 -11.74
CA ALA A 108 -10.39 8.25 -11.22
C ALA A 108 -9.35 9.20 -11.81
N LEU A 109 -8.26 9.41 -11.07
CA LEU A 109 -7.10 10.20 -11.48
C LEU A 109 -5.84 9.39 -11.23
N PHE A 110 -5.03 9.18 -12.27
CA PHE A 110 -3.83 8.36 -12.23
C PHE A 110 -2.60 9.13 -11.78
N PHE A 111 -1.78 8.51 -10.92
CA PHE A 111 -0.53 9.04 -10.38
C PHE A 111 0.62 8.07 -10.58
N SER A 112 1.85 8.56 -10.62
CA SER A 112 3.04 7.71 -10.77
C SER A 112 3.31 6.82 -9.56
N THR A 113 2.89 7.20 -8.36
CA THR A 113 3.06 6.41 -7.11
C THR A 113 1.94 6.68 -6.11
N GLY A 114 1.68 5.72 -5.18
CA GLY A 114 0.74 5.91 -4.06
C GLY A 114 1.12 7.07 -3.14
N TYR A 115 2.42 7.28 -2.92
CA TYR A 115 2.90 8.42 -2.15
C TYR A 115 2.47 9.75 -2.77
N MET A 116 2.61 9.90 -4.09
CA MET A 116 2.16 11.09 -4.82
C MET A 116 0.63 11.24 -4.82
N ALA A 117 -0.11 10.15 -4.94
CA ALA A 117 -1.57 10.16 -4.87
C ALA A 117 -2.06 10.70 -3.52
N ASN A 118 -1.51 10.18 -2.40
CA ASN A 118 -1.83 10.64 -1.05
C ASN A 118 -1.47 12.12 -0.83
N LEU A 119 -0.25 12.54 -1.20
CA LEU A 119 0.12 13.95 -1.14
C LEU A 119 -0.80 14.81 -2.00
N GLY A 120 -1.18 14.29 -3.17
CA GLY A 120 -2.02 14.98 -4.15
C GLY A 120 -3.43 15.24 -3.64
N VAL A 121 -4.11 14.21 -3.14
CA VAL A 121 -5.48 14.33 -2.66
C VAL A 121 -5.56 15.16 -1.37
N LEU A 122 -4.67 14.91 -0.40
CA LEU A 122 -4.69 15.62 0.88
C LEU A 122 -4.32 17.10 0.74
N SER A 123 -3.34 17.43 -0.13
CA SER A 123 -3.02 18.84 -0.41
C SER A 123 -4.14 19.56 -1.17
N ALA A 124 -4.81 18.88 -2.10
CA ALA A 124 -5.93 19.46 -2.83
C ALA A 124 -7.15 19.71 -1.91
N LEU A 125 -7.41 18.79 -0.98
CA LEU A 125 -8.44 18.96 0.05
C LEU A 125 -8.13 20.14 0.98
N GLY A 126 -6.87 20.26 1.45
CA GLY A 126 -6.45 21.38 2.29
C GLY A 126 -6.65 22.76 1.62
N ASP A 127 -6.58 22.81 0.28
CA ASP A 127 -6.79 24.02 -0.50
C ASP A 127 -8.29 24.37 -0.71
N LEU A 128 -9.19 23.41 -0.40
CA LEU A 128 -10.64 23.58 -0.62
C LEU A 128 -11.24 24.62 0.32
N SER A 129 -10.86 24.64 1.60
CA SER A 129 -11.57 25.40 2.64
C SER A 129 -10.69 26.40 3.40
N LYS A 130 -9.52 26.79 2.91
CA LYS A 130 -8.63 27.86 3.44
C LYS A 130 -8.63 28.01 4.97
N GLY A 131 -8.36 26.93 5.70
CA GLY A 131 -8.28 26.92 7.16
C GLY A 131 -9.52 26.44 7.90
N ASP A 132 -10.62 26.18 7.19
CA ASP A 132 -11.84 25.60 7.76
C ASP A 132 -11.98 24.11 7.40
N LEU A 133 -10.86 23.39 7.38
CA LEU A 133 -10.81 21.94 7.21
C LEU A 133 -10.00 21.30 8.33
N THR A 134 -10.52 20.20 8.88
CA THR A 134 -9.81 19.35 9.83
C THR A 134 -9.74 17.90 9.34
N PHE A 135 -8.55 17.34 9.33
CA PHE A 135 -8.31 15.92 9.13
C PHE A 135 -8.36 15.17 10.46
N PHE A 136 -8.99 13.98 10.46
CA PHE A 136 -9.00 13.04 11.59
C PHE A 136 -8.29 11.79 11.14
N SER A 137 -7.07 11.57 11.64
CA SER A 137 -6.14 10.55 11.15
C SER A 137 -5.98 9.42 12.15
N ASP A 138 -6.07 8.17 11.71
CA ASP A 138 -5.62 7.04 12.51
C ASP A 138 -4.12 7.15 12.79
N GLU A 139 -3.69 6.83 14.02
CA GLU A 139 -2.29 6.97 14.46
C GLU A 139 -1.31 6.05 13.69
N LEU A 140 -1.80 4.93 13.15
CA LEU A 140 -0.98 3.96 12.39
C LEU A 140 -1.02 4.18 10.88
N ASN A 141 -1.62 5.27 10.41
CA ASN A 141 -1.66 5.60 8.99
C ASN A 141 -0.28 5.61 8.35
N HIS A 142 -0.23 5.23 7.08
CA HIS A 142 0.99 5.24 6.28
C HIS A 142 1.64 6.63 6.24
N ALA A 143 2.98 6.66 6.20
CA ALA A 143 3.77 7.90 6.20
C ALA A 143 3.32 8.91 5.14
N SER A 144 2.87 8.47 3.96
CA SER A 144 2.39 9.35 2.90
C SER A 144 1.09 10.08 3.24
N LEU A 145 0.21 9.47 4.04
CA LEU A 145 -1.00 10.13 4.57
C LEU A 145 -0.61 11.19 5.60
N ILE A 146 0.27 10.84 6.54
CA ILE A 146 0.79 11.77 7.55
C ILE A 146 1.46 12.97 6.88
N ASP A 147 2.33 12.73 5.89
CA ASP A 147 3.05 13.79 5.19
C ASP A 147 2.12 14.63 4.30
N GLY A 148 1.10 14.00 3.68
CA GLY A 148 0.08 14.71 2.92
C GLY A 148 -0.75 15.65 3.78
N ILE A 149 -1.18 15.20 4.96
CA ILE A 149 -1.89 16.03 5.95
C ILE A 149 -1.01 17.22 6.38
N ARG A 150 0.24 16.98 6.71
CA ARG A 150 1.18 18.06 7.07
C ARG A 150 1.40 19.06 5.95
N LEU A 151 1.55 18.56 4.72
CA LEU A 151 1.75 19.39 3.53
C LEU A 151 0.52 20.25 3.21
N SER A 152 -0.68 19.76 3.50
CA SER A 152 -1.95 20.47 3.29
C SER A 152 -2.05 21.76 4.12
N ARG A 153 -1.33 21.85 5.26
CA ARG A 153 -1.39 22.93 6.26
C ARG A 153 -2.76 23.12 6.89
N ALA A 154 -3.66 22.17 6.72
CA ALA A 154 -4.96 22.16 7.40
C ALA A 154 -4.79 21.70 8.85
N ASN A 155 -5.82 21.95 9.68
CA ASN A 155 -5.87 21.40 11.01
C ASN A 155 -5.96 19.87 10.96
N TYR A 156 -5.44 19.20 11.98
CA TYR A 156 -5.59 17.75 12.09
C TYR A 156 -5.63 17.30 13.53
N GLN A 157 -6.31 16.20 13.77
CA GLN A 157 -6.37 15.48 15.03
C GLN A 157 -6.06 14.01 14.76
N VAL A 158 -5.37 13.36 15.70
CA VAL A 158 -5.01 11.96 15.59
C VAL A 158 -5.80 11.19 16.63
N TYR A 159 -6.44 10.10 16.21
CA TYR A 159 -7.10 9.17 17.12
C TYR A 159 -6.30 7.87 17.23
N ALA A 160 -6.40 7.21 18.39
CA ALA A 160 -5.73 5.95 18.63
C ALA A 160 -6.23 4.88 17.63
N HIS A 161 -5.35 3.99 17.25
CA HIS A 161 -5.63 3.00 16.23
C HIS A 161 -6.93 2.24 16.48
N SER A 162 -7.84 2.31 15.50
CA SER A 162 -9.16 1.68 15.54
C SER A 162 -10.08 2.15 16.69
N ASP A 163 -9.77 3.25 17.39
CA ASP A 163 -10.64 3.80 18.44
C ASP A 163 -11.76 4.68 17.84
N LEU A 164 -12.85 4.02 17.43
CA LEU A 164 -14.01 4.67 16.85
C LEU A 164 -14.77 5.56 17.85
N GLN A 165 -14.65 5.30 19.16
CA GLN A 165 -15.27 6.14 20.18
C GLN A 165 -14.55 7.47 20.30
N GLN A 166 -13.21 7.44 20.34
CA GLN A 166 -12.40 8.66 20.30
C GLN A 166 -12.67 9.46 19.03
N LEU A 167 -12.72 8.80 17.85
CA LEU A 167 -13.04 9.46 16.58
C LEU A 167 -14.38 10.18 16.63
N ARG A 168 -15.45 9.53 17.16
CA ARG A 168 -16.77 10.18 17.32
C ARG A 168 -16.69 11.44 18.18
N SER A 169 -15.99 11.36 19.33
CA SER A 169 -15.83 12.52 20.21
C SER A 169 -15.12 13.67 19.51
N LEU A 170 -14.01 13.38 18.80
CA LEU A 170 -13.25 14.38 18.05
C LEU A 170 -14.08 15.06 16.95
N LEU A 171 -14.92 14.29 16.24
CA LEU A 171 -15.82 14.82 15.20
C LEU A 171 -16.93 15.67 15.77
N MET A 172 -17.48 15.30 16.95
CA MET A 172 -18.50 16.07 17.67
C MET A 172 -17.96 17.42 18.16
N ASP A 173 -16.74 17.43 18.68
CA ASP A 173 -16.10 18.61 19.26
C ASP A 173 -15.51 19.55 18.19
N SER A 174 -15.57 19.16 16.91
CA SER A 174 -15.02 19.96 15.81
C SER A 174 -16.04 20.90 15.20
N ASP A 175 -15.73 22.20 15.22
CA ASP A 175 -16.52 23.27 14.57
C ASP A 175 -16.16 23.48 13.09
N SER A 176 -15.22 22.67 12.53
CA SER A 176 -14.78 22.82 11.13
C SER A 176 -15.93 22.58 10.14
N GLY A 177 -16.07 23.47 9.16
CA GLY A 177 -17.06 23.33 8.10
C GLY A 177 -16.78 22.15 7.17
N THR A 178 -15.50 21.74 7.04
CA THR A 178 -15.11 20.54 6.27
C THR A 178 -14.35 19.58 7.17
N LYS A 179 -14.79 18.33 7.22
CA LYS A 179 -14.19 17.25 8.01
C LYS A 179 -13.80 16.11 7.09
N VAL A 180 -12.61 15.54 7.29
CA VAL A 180 -12.10 14.41 6.51
C VAL A 180 -11.49 13.38 7.45
N VAL A 181 -12.07 12.21 7.54
CA VAL A 181 -11.48 11.04 8.21
C VAL A 181 -10.54 10.35 7.25
N VAL A 182 -9.33 10.01 7.72
CA VAL A 182 -8.26 9.41 6.91
C VAL A 182 -7.80 8.13 7.58
N SER A 183 -7.83 7.01 6.83
CA SER A 183 -7.40 5.70 7.32
C SER A 183 -6.76 4.88 6.21
N ASP A 184 -5.70 4.12 6.55
CA ASP A 184 -5.34 2.94 5.76
C ASP A 184 -6.52 1.96 5.75
N GLY A 185 -6.75 1.28 4.64
CA GLY A 185 -7.74 0.21 4.53
C GLY A 185 -7.23 -1.11 5.09
N VAL A 186 -5.96 -1.39 4.84
CA VAL A 186 -5.18 -2.50 5.41
C VAL A 186 -3.90 -1.92 5.98
N PHE A 187 -3.68 -2.05 7.27
CA PHE A 187 -2.49 -1.50 7.93
C PHE A 187 -1.25 -2.32 7.60
N SER A 188 -0.29 -1.69 6.97
CA SER A 188 0.83 -2.35 6.28
C SER A 188 1.78 -3.11 7.19
N MET A 189 1.84 -2.78 8.48
CA MET A 189 2.74 -3.41 9.46
C MET A 189 2.03 -4.41 10.36
N ASP A 190 0.72 -4.29 10.51
CA ASP A 190 -0.11 -5.09 11.42
C ASP A 190 -1.00 -6.08 10.67
N GLY A 191 -1.31 -5.82 9.40
CA GLY A 191 -2.08 -6.71 8.53
C GLY A 191 -3.57 -6.75 8.84
N ASP A 192 -4.05 -5.91 9.74
CA ASP A 192 -5.46 -5.80 10.09
C ASP A 192 -6.21 -4.86 9.12
N LEU A 193 -7.52 -4.98 9.15
CA LEU A 193 -8.45 -4.20 8.32
C LEU A 193 -9.04 -3.04 9.12
N ALA A 194 -9.17 -1.88 8.50
CA ALA A 194 -10.00 -0.82 9.04
C ALA A 194 -11.46 -1.26 9.16
N SER A 195 -12.14 -0.82 10.22
CA SER A 195 -13.58 -1.00 10.40
C SER A 195 -14.38 -0.09 9.45
N ALA A 196 -14.23 -0.34 8.13
CA ALA A 196 -14.65 0.60 7.09
C ALA A 196 -16.16 0.92 7.10
N LYS A 197 -17.03 -0.05 7.47
CA LYS A 197 -18.47 0.20 7.61
C LYS A 197 -18.79 1.19 8.72
N GLU A 198 -18.18 0.98 9.87
CA GLU A 198 -18.36 1.83 11.05
C GLU A 198 -17.75 3.21 10.81
N LEU A 199 -16.58 3.28 10.15
CA LEU A 199 -15.95 4.54 9.76
C LEU A 199 -16.87 5.35 8.84
N LEU A 200 -17.44 4.71 7.80
CA LEU A 200 -18.36 5.40 6.89
C LEU A 200 -19.62 5.87 7.62
N ALA A 201 -20.21 5.02 8.45
CA ALA A 201 -21.41 5.40 9.21
C ALA A 201 -21.15 6.59 10.15
N ILE A 202 -19.97 6.66 10.76
CA ILE A 202 -19.56 7.82 11.57
C ILE A 202 -19.40 9.06 10.68
N CYS A 203 -18.74 8.93 9.54
CA CYS A 203 -18.54 10.04 8.61
C CYS A 203 -19.88 10.62 8.13
N GLU A 204 -20.82 9.77 7.74
CA GLU A 204 -22.16 10.18 7.29
C GLU A 204 -22.94 10.91 8.40
N GLN A 205 -22.87 10.44 9.65
CA GLN A 205 -23.50 11.09 10.80
C GLN A 205 -22.97 12.50 11.08
N HIS A 206 -21.68 12.75 10.77
CA HIS A 206 -21.02 14.01 11.06
C HIS A 206 -20.74 14.87 9.81
N GLY A 207 -21.26 14.48 8.64
CA GLY A 207 -21.04 15.19 7.37
C GLY A 207 -19.56 15.24 6.96
N ALA A 208 -18.80 14.20 7.30
CA ALA A 208 -17.37 14.11 6.98
C ALA A 208 -17.13 13.26 5.74
N TRP A 209 -16.08 13.54 4.98
CA TRP A 209 -15.55 12.62 3.97
C TRP A 209 -14.72 11.52 4.62
N LEU A 210 -14.71 10.34 4.00
CA LEU A 210 -13.86 9.23 4.38
C LEU A 210 -12.85 8.93 3.27
N LEU A 211 -11.56 9.21 3.54
CA LEU A 211 -10.47 8.81 2.68
C LEU A 211 -9.91 7.48 3.17
N ILE A 212 -9.97 6.46 2.32
CA ILE A 212 -9.38 5.14 2.54
C ILE A 212 -8.19 4.95 1.60
N ASP A 213 -6.99 4.74 2.15
CA ASP A 213 -5.85 4.22 1.41
C ASP A 213 -5.96 2.69 1.33
N ASP A 214 -6.47 2.21 0.21
CA ASP A 214 -6.66 0.78 -0.06
C ASP A 214 -5.47 0.16 -0.83
N ALA A 215 -4.27 0.68 -0.62
CA ALA A 215 -3.07 0.22 -1.31
C ALA A 215 -2.78 -1.27 -1.12
N HIS A 216 -3.21 -1.87 -0.04
CA HIS A 216 -3.03 -3.29 0.26
C HIS A 216 -4.28 -4.14 0.04
N GLY A 217 -5.45 -3.54 -0.14
CA GLY A 217 -6.70 -4.23 -0.40
C GLY A 217 -7.08 -4.28 -1.89
N PHE A 218 -6.78 -3.20 -2.66
CA PHE A 218 -7.09 -3.15 -4.09
C PHE A 218 -6.43 -4.32 -4.84
N GLY A 219 -7.20 -5.01 -5.67
CA GLY A 219 -6.85 -6.24 -6.38
C GLY A 219 -7.04 -7.51 -5.55
N VAL A 220 -6.96 -7.43 -4.20
CA VAL A 220 -6.96 -8.57 -3.28
C VAL A 220 -8.33 -8.80 -2.62
N LEU A 221 -8.92 -7.74 -2.10
CA LEU A 221 -10.19 -7.78 -1.37
C LEU A 221 -11.39 -7.61 -2.33
N GLY A 222 -12.52 -8.18 -1.94
CA GLY A 222 -13.75 -8.16 -2.73
C GLY A 222 -13.76 -9.20 -3.86
N ASP A 223 -14.94 -9.60 -4.30
CA ASP A 223 -15.14 -10.70 -5.26
C ASP A 223 -14.48 -10.42 -6.62
N LYS A 224 -14.53 -9.16 -7.07
CA LYS A 224 -13.92 -8.71 -8.33
C LYS A 224 -12.57 -8.02 -8.11
N GLY A 225 -12.05 -7.98 -6.87
CA GLY A 225 -10.81 -7.31 -6.55
C GLY A 225 -10.89 -5.77 -6.56
N ALA A 226 -12.08 -5.20 -6.40
CA ALA A 226 -12.23 -3.74 -6.30
C ALA A 226 -11.80 -3.18 -4.92
N GLY A 227 -11.26 -4.02 -4.05
CA GLY A 227 -10.66 -3.62 -2.77
C GLY A 227 -11.63 -3.59 -1.60
N LEU A 228 -11.24 -2.83 -0.57
CA LEU A 228 -11.95 -2.77 0.70
C LEU A 228 -13.38 -2.24 0.55
N LEU A 229 -13.62 -1.28 -0.34
CA LEU A 229 -14.97 -0.74 -0.55
C LEU A 229 -15.93 -1.86 -0.99
N GLN A 230 -15.51 -2.72 -1.91
CA GLN A 230 -16.31 -3.88 -2.33
C GLN A 230 -16.42 -4.91 -1.22
N HIS A 231 -15.31 -5.23 -0.55
CA HIS A 231 -15.29 -6.21 0.53
C HIS A 231 -16.23 -5.85 1.68
N ALA A 232 -16.27 -4.57 2.04
CA ALA A 232 -17.15 -4.05 3.09
C ALA A 232 -18.56 -3.68 2.58
N GLY A 233 -18.82 -3.71 1.28
CA GLY A 233 -20.12 -3.34 0.69
C GLY A 233 -20.48 -1.87 0.92
N LEU A 234 -19.51 -0.97 0.80
CA LEU A 234 -19.71 0.47 1.00
C LEU A 234 -20.24 1.13 -0.27
N CYS A 235 -21.10 2.12 -0.09
CA CYS A 235 -21.56 3.00 -1.18
C CYS A 235 -21.89 4.38 -0.61
N SER A 236 -21.13 5.42 -0.98
CA SER A 236 -21.39 6.80 -0.56
C SER A 236 -20.64 7.79 -1.46
N ASP A 237 -21.19 8.99 -1.67
CA ASP A 237 -20.51 10.11 -2.34
C ASP A 237 -19.45 10.80 -1.45
N GLN A 238 -19.43 10.46 -0.16
CA GLN A 238 -18.42 10.92 0.80
C GLN A 238 -17.14 10.07 0.77
N LEU A 239 -17.08 9.01 -0.04
CA LEU A 239 -15.91 8.14 -0.14
C LEU A 239 -14.83 8.70 -1.08
N ILE A 240 -13.59 8.62 -0.62
CA ILE A 240 -12.38 8.87 -1.41
C ILE A 240 -11.51 7.62 -1.28
N CYS A 241 -11.24 6.95 -2.39
CA CYS A 241 -10.43 5.74 -2.43
C CYS A 241 -9.08 6.04 -3.08
N VAL A 242 -8.00 5.71 -2.40
CA VAL A 242 -6.65 5.71 -2.97
C VAL A 242 -6.20 4.26 -3.13
N GLY A 243 -5.79 3.88 -4.34
CA GLY A 243 -5.26 2.56 -4.60
C GLY A 243 -3.88 2.61 -5.24
N THR A 244 -3.10 1.55 -5.08
CA THR A 244 -1.80 1.43 -5.75
C THR A 244 -1.79 0.32 -6.79
N LEU A 245 -1.11 0.58 -7.89
CA LEU A 245 -0.97 -0.34 -9.03
C LEU A 245 0.41 -1.00 -9.07
N GLY A 246 1.26 -0.67 -8.08
CA GLY A 246 2.59 -1.25 -7.88
C GLY A 246 2.62 -2.45 -6.93
N LYS A 247 1.46 -2.90 -6.41
CA LYS A 247 1.36 -4.07 -5.52
C LYS A 247 0.59 -5.19 -6.22
N ALA A 248 -0.66 -5.47 -5.87
CA ALA A 248 -1.44 -6.56 -6.46
C ALA A 248 -1.58 -6.47 -7.98
N ALA A 249 -1.61 -5.27 -8.57
CA ALA A 249 -1.65 -5.10 -10.02
C ALA A 249 -0.29 -5.34 -10.72
N GLY A 250 0.81 -5.48 -9.99
CA GLY A 250 2.09 -5.98 -10.49
C GLY A 250 2.86 -5.05 -11.43
N VAL A 251 2.45 -3.77 -11.59
CA VAL A 251 3.12 -2.84 -12.51
C VAL A 251 3.69 -1.64 -11.73
N ALA A 252 3.12 -0.48 -11.84
CA ALA A 252 3.51 0.74 -11.14
C ALA A 252 2.38 1.77 -11.20
N GLY A 253 2.45 2.79 -10.33
CA GLY A 253 1.46 3.85 -10.29
C GLY A 253 0.46 3.69 -9.16
N ALA A 254 -0.49 4.61 -9.14
CA ALA A 254 -1.58 4.66 -8.16
C ALA A 254 -2.73 5.47 -8.74
N PHE A 255 -3.85 5.47 -8.05
CA PHE A 255 -5.00 6.28 -8.43
C PHE A 255 -5.70 6.85 -7.20
N VAL A 256 -6.42 7.93 -7.42
CA VAL A 256 -7.45 8.43 -6.52
C VAL A 256 -8.78 8.31 -7.24
N ALA A 257 -9.76 7.65 -6.62
CA ALA A 257 -11.13 7.59 -7.11
C ALA A 257 -12.07 8.25 -6.10
N ALA A 258 -12.93 9.14 -6.59
CA ALA A 258 -13.86 9.89 -5.79
C ALA A 258 -14.99 10.44 -6.68
N HIS A 259 -15.97 11.11 -6.08
CA HIS A 259 -16.97 11.84 -6.84
C HIS A 259 -16.31 12.79 -7.87
N SER A 260 -16.85 12.87 -9.07
CA SER A 260 -16.27 13.58 -10.22
C SER A 260 -15.89 15.04 -9.94
N MET A 261 -16.65 15.74 -9.08
CA MET A 261 -16.32 17.11 -8.69
C MET A 261 -15.02 17.21 -7.90
N LEU A 262 -14.73 16.25 -7.02
CA LEU A 262 -13.45 16.22 -6.29
C LEU A 262 -12.29 15.89 -7.24
N ILE A 263 -12.47 14.96 -8.16
CA ILE A 263 -11.44 14.64 -9.15
C ILE A 263 -11.14 15.86 -10.04
N GLU A 264 -12.17 16.58 -10.47
CA GLU A 264 -11.96 17.84 -11.22
C GLU A 264 -11.21 18.88 -10.40
N TRP A 265 -11.56 19.03 -9.10
CA TRP A 265 -10.82 19.90 -8.19
C TRP A 265 -9.34 19.50 -8.07
N MET A 266 -9.07 18.19 -7.96
CA MET A 266 -7.71 17.67 -7.91
C MET A 266 -6.91 17.98 -9.17
N VAL A 267 -7.51 17.90 -10.35
CA VAL A 267 -6.86 18.30 -11.62
C VAL A 267 -6.41 19.76 -11.55
N GLN A 268 -7.17 20.63 -10.89
CA GLN A 268 -6.86 22.06 -10.76
C GLN A 268 -5.88 22.40 -9.63
N ARG A 269 -5.74 21.51 -8.59
CA ARG A 269 -5.05 21.86 -7.34
C ARG A 269 -3.97 20.88 -6.90
N SER A 270 -4.01 19.63 -7.33
CA SER A 270 -3.02 18.60 -6.93
C SER A 270 -1.65 18.91 -7.51
N ARG A 271 -0.78 19.52 -6.70
CA ARG A 271 0.58 19.87 -7.12
C ARG A 271 1.40 18.68 -7.64
N PRO A 272 1.35 17.47 -7.00
CA PRO A 272 2.01 16.27 -7.53
C PRO A 272 1.48 15.79 -8.89
N TYR A 273 0.28 16.19 -9.29
CA TYR A 273 -0.27 15.90 -10.61
C TYR A 273 0.12 16.99 -11.65
N ILE A 274 0.00 18.26 -11.26
CA ILE A 274 0.19 19.40 -12.17
C ILE A 274 1.67 19.56 -12.55
N TYR A 275 2.58 19.45 -11.58
CA TYR A 275 3.99 19.82 -11.71
C TYR A 275 4.96 18.64 -11.83
N THR A 276 4.46 17.48 -12.27
CA THR A 276 5.28 16.29 -12.52
C THR A 276 5.09 15.80 -13.95
N THR A 277 6.11 15.19 -14.51
CA THR A 277 5.99 14.44 -15.77
C THR A 277 5.03 13.25 -15.54
N ALA A 278 4.10 13.03 -16.47
CA ALA A 278 3.21 11.89 -16.45
C ALA A 278 3.99 10.57 -16.48
N ALA A 279 3.47 9.55 -15.83
CA ALA A 279 4.04 8.22 -15.93
C ALA A 279 4.05 7.74 -17.41
N PRO A 280 5.02 6.89 -17.81
CA PRO A 280 5.04 6.36 -19.16
C PRO A 280 3.72 5.69 -19.55
N ALA A 281 3.16 6.05 -20.69
CA ALA A 281 1.89 5.52 -21.18
C ALA A 281 1.91 4.00 -21.38
N ALA A 282 3.07 3.41 -21.64
CA ALA A 282 3.26 1.97 -21.73
C ALA A 282 2.90 1.25 -20.41
N LEU A 283 3.13 1.88 -19.25
CA LEU A 283 2.71 1.34 -17.95
C LEU A 283 1.18 1.36 -17.81
N ALA A 284 0.53 2.44 -18.23
CA ALA A 284 -0.93 2.53 -18.24
C ALA A 284 -1.54 1.47 -19.18
N HIS A 285 -0.94 1.24 -20.34
CA HIS A 285 -1.36 0.19 -21.27
C HIS A 285 -1.24 -1.21 -20.64
N ALA A 286 -0.11 -1.53 -20.01
CA ALA A 286 0.08 -2.82 -19.31
C ALA A 286 -0.91 -3.00 -18.15
N LEU A 287 -1.25 -1.92 -17.46
CA LEU A 287 -2.23 -1.93 -16.36
C LEU A 287 -3.65 -2.29 -16.83
N LEU A 288 -4.06 -1.93 -18.04
CA LEU A 288 -5.36 -2.35 -18.58
C LEU A 288 -5.48 -3.87 -18.61
N THR A 289 -4.45 -4.57 -19.08
CA THR A 289 -4.39 -6.04 -19.06
C THR A 289 -4.37 -6.58 -17.63
N SER A 290 -3.59 -5.97 -16.73
CA SER A 290 -3.55 -6.37 -15.33
C SER A 290 -4.92 -6.25 -14.65
N LEU A 291 -5.63 -5.13 -14.84
CA LEU A 291 -6.96 -4.92 -14.27
C LEU A 291 -8.00 -5.87 -14.86
N GLN A 292 -7.90 -6.21 -16.15
CA GLN A 292 -8.73 -7.23 -16.77
C GLN A 292 -8.51 -8.61 -16.12
N ILE A 293 -7.25 -8.98 -15.84
CA ILE A 293 -6.95 -10.23 -15.11
C ILE A 293 -7.53 -10.17 -13.69
N ILE A 294 -7.32 -9.07 -12.95
CA ILE A 294 -7.84 -8.90 -11.59
C ILE A 294 -9.35 -9.07 -11.53
N GLY A 295 -10.10 -8.42 -12.43
CA GLY A 295 -11.57 -8.49 -12.47
C GLY A 295 -12.13 -9.78 -13.06
N GLY A 296 -11.31 -10.60 -13.73
CA GLY A 296 -11.69 -11.81 -14.41
C GLY A 296 -11.56 -13.09 -13.58
N GLU A 297 -11.83 -14.22 -14.24
CA GLU A 297 -11.79 -15.57 -13.63
C GLU A 297 -10.39 -15.92 -13.10
N GLU A 298 -9.34 -15.52 -13.79
CA GLU A 298 -7.97 -15.76 -13.31
C GLU A 298 -7.67 -15.03 -12.01
N GLY A 299 -8.06 -13.76 -11.90
CA GLY A 299 -7.92 -12.98 -10.67
C GLY A 299 -8.71 -13.59 -9.51
N GLN A 300 -9.91 -14.10 -9.77
CA GLN A 300 -10.69 -14.83 -8.77
C GLN A 300 -9.96 -16.08 -8.27
N LYS A 301 -9.39 -16.88 -9.17
CA LYS A 301 -8.60 -18.08 -8.83
C LYS A 301 -7.37 -17.71 -8.00
N ARG A 302 -6.67 -16.62 -8.36
CA ARG A 302 -5.49 -16.14 -7.62
C ARG A 302 -5.86 -15.66 -6.22
N ARG A 303 -6.96 -14.91 -6.05
CA ARG A 303 -7.46 -14.49 -4.73
C ARG A 303 -7.86 -15.70 -3.87
N ALA A 304 -8.57 -16.67 -4.44
CA ALA A 304 -8.94 -17.89 -3.72
C ALA A 304 -7.72 -18.69 -3.26
N HIS A 305 -6.69 -18.81 -4.11
CA HIS A 305 -5.44 -19.47 -3.74
C HIS A 305 -4.69 -18.69 -2.65
N LEU A 306 -4.63 -17.35 -2.75
CA LEU A 306 -4.03 -16.51 -1.71
C LEU A 306 -4.74 -16.69 -0.36
N THR A 307 -6.07 -16.74 -0.34
CA THR A 307 -6.87 -17.03 0.86
C THR A 307 -6.50 -18.38 1.46
N GLN A 308 -6.38 -19.44 0.65
CA GLN A 308 -5.94 -20.76 1.14
C GLN A 308 -4.56 -20.72 1.81
N LEU A 309 -3.61 -19.96 1.24
CA LEU A 309 -2.29 -19.77 1.84
C LEU A 309 -2.36 -19.00 3.17
N ILE A 310 -3.21 -17.96 3.25
CA ILE A 310 -3.43 -17.18 4.47
C ILE A 310 -4.02 -18.08 5.56
N ASP A 311 -5.06 -18.83 5.27
CA ASP A 311 -5.71 -19.73 6.21
C ASP A 311 -4.74 -20.81 6.70
N ALA A 312 -3.97 -21.41 5.80
CA ALA A 312 -2.97 -22.42 6.14
C ALA A 312 -1.81 -21.87 7.00
N PHE A 313 -1.42 -20.60 6.81
CA PHE A 313 -0.44 -19.96 7.68
C PHE A 313 -1.05 -19.54 9.02
N SER A 314 -2.27 -19.04 9.02
CA SER A 314 -3.00 -18.64 10.23
C SER A 314 -3.21 -19.81 11.20
N ALA A 315 -3.43 -21.01 10.67
CA ALA A 315 -3.54 -22.24 11.47
C ALA A 315 -2.20 -22.73 12.06
N THR A 316 -1.06 -22.16 11.63
CA THR A 316 0.28 -22.60 12.09
C THR A 316 0.53 -22.13 13.52
N SER A 317 0.91 -23.03 14.42
CA SER A 317 1.38 -22.68 15.74
C SER A 317 2.80 -22.11 15.69
N ILE A 318 3.01 -20.98 16.35
CA ILE A 318 4.33 -20.35 16.50
C ILE A 318 4.77 -20.52 17.96
N PRO A 319 5.96 -21.09 18.22
CA PRO A 319 6.47 -21.26 19.57
C PRO A 319 6.72 -19.91 20.29
N SER A 320 6.46 -19.91 21.62
CA SER A 320 6.88 -18.81 22.50
C SER A 320 8.39 -18.58 22.41
N PRO A 321 8.88 -17.31 22.52
CA PRO A 321 8.14 -16.10 22.92
C PRO A 321 7.55 -15.31 21.76
N TRP A 322 7.62 -15.78 20.52
CA TRP A 322 7.10 -15.06 19.38
C TRP A 322 5.57 -15.11 19.32
N ARG A 323 4.97 -14.08 18.72
CA ARG A 323 3.51 -13.93 18.68
C ARG A 323 3.03 -13.45 17.29
N LYS A 324 2.14 -14.21 16.66
CA LYS A 324 1.41 -13.73 15.48
C LYS A 324 0.43 -12.62 15.88
N LEU A 325 0.35 -11.58 15.08
CA LEU A 325 -0.78 -10.66 15.14
C LEU A 325 -1.97 -11.27 14.37
N ALA A 326 -3.17 -10.91 14.78
CA ALA A 326 -4.37 -11.33 14.07
C ALA A 326 -4.42 -10.59 12.72
N SER A 327 -4.37 -11.36 11.63
CA SER A 327 -4.49 -10.84 10.28
C SER A 327 -5.20 -11.85 9.38
N THR A 328 -6.17 -11.36 8.64
CA THR A 328 -6.88 -12.09 7.59
C THR A 328 -6.39 -11.69 6.19
N THR A 329 -5.30 -10.93 6.09
CA THR A 329 -4.76 -10.39 4.85
C THR A 329 -3.49 -11.13 4.42
N ALA A 330 -2.95 -10.80 3.27
CA ALA A 330 -1.67 -11.32 2.77
C ALA A 330 -0.47 -10.95 3.66
N ILE A 331 -0.62 -9.96 4.55
CA ILE A 331 0.40 -9.50 5.48
C ILE A 331 0.24 -10.25 6.79
N GLN A 332 1.23 -11.05 7.16
CA GLN A 332 1.21 -11.94 8.33
C GLN A 332 2.37 -11.58 9.28
N PRO A 333 2.15 -10.65 10.23
CA PRO A 333 3.22 -10.18 11.11
C PRO A 333 3.48 -11.17 12.24
N LEU A 334 4.77 -11.40 12.50
CA LEU A 334 5.25 -12.23 13.59
C LEU A 334 6.13 -11.39 14.53
N VAL A 335 5.59 -10.98 15.67
CA VAL A 335 6.30 -10.16 16.65
C VAL A 335 7.38 -11.00 17.33
N VAL A 336 8.61 -10.50 17.23
CA VAL A 336 9.83 -11.13 17.82
C VAL A 336 10.28 -10.36 19.07
N GLY A 337 10.08 -9.02 19.09
CA GLY A 337 10.39 -8.15 20.23
C GLY A 337 11.48 -7.13 19.92
N SER A 338 12.76 -7.43 20.23
CA SER A 338 13.84 -6.45 20.03
C SER A 338 14.34 -6.35 18.58
N ASN A 339 14.98 -5.20 18.25
CA ASN A 339 15.60 -5.02 16.94
C ASN A 339 16.67 -6.07 16.64
N ALA A 340 17.50 -6.40 17.65
CA ALA A 340 18.56 -7.40 17.49
C ALA A 340 17.97 -8.80 17.21
N ALA A 341 16.96 -9.21 17.97
CA ALA A 341 16.33 -10.50 17.81
C ALA A 341 15.67 -10.68 16.43
N VAL A 342 14.96 -9.66 15.92
CA VAL A 342 14.31 -9.76 14.61
C VAL A 342 15.31 -9.76 13.46
N LEU A 343 16.43 -9.03 13.60
CA LEU A 343 17.52 -9.07 12.61
C LEU A 343 18.18 -10.44 12.57
N GLN A 344 18.46 -11.03 13.74
CA GLN A 344 19.01 -12.38 13.83
C GLN A 344 18.06 -13.40 13.19
N ALA A 345 16.77 -13.36 13.58
CA ALA A 345 15.76 -14.26 13.01
C ALA A 345 15.65 -14.16 11.47
N SER A 346 15.70 -12.92 10.92
CA SER A 346 15.71 -12.71 9.46
C SER A 346 16.98 -13.25 8.80
N ALA A 347 18.15 -13.13 9.45
CA ALA A 347 19.41 -13.67 8.97
C ALA A 347 19.44 -15.21 9.00
N ASP A 348 18.92 -15.80 10.06
CA ASP A 348 18.82 -17.25 10.21
C ASP A 348 17.87 -17.87 9.18
N LEU A 349 16.72 -17.23 8.89
CA LEU A 349 15.84 -17.64 7.79
C LEU A 349 16.58 -17.54 6.45
N GLN A 350 17.31 -16.44 6.23
CA GLN A 350 18.06 -16.28 4.99
C GLN A 350 19.14 -17.36 4.81
N SER A 351 19.82 -17.79 5.88
CA SER A 351 20.79 -18.89 5.82
C SER A 351 20.15 -20.22 5.41
N GLN A 352 18.84 -20.37 5.63
CA GLN A 352 18.02 -21.50 5.19
C GLN A 352 17.36 -21.28 3.81
N GLY A 353 17.77 -20.24 3.08
CA GLY A 353 17.25 -19.93 1.73
C GLY A 353 15.91 -19.20 1.73
N ILE A 354 15.44 -18.67 2.88
CA ILE A 354 14.15 -17.97 2.99
C ILE A 354 14.35 -16.49 3.33
N TRP A 355 13.74 -15.62 2.55
CA TRP A 355 13.85 -14.18 2.74
C TRP A 355 12.57 -13.56 3.28
N VAL A 356 12.63 -13.11 4.54
CA VAL A 356 11.56 -12.38 5.24
C VAL A 356 12.08 -11.03 5.74
N SER A 357 11.26 -9.98 5.63
CA SER A 357 11.63 -8.64 6.09
C SER A 357 11.57 -8.50 7.60
N ALA A 358 12.65 -7.98 8.20
CA ALA A 358 12.70 -7.54 9.60
C ALA A 358 12.24 -6.08 9.72
N ILE A 359 11.09 -5.85 10.33
CA ILE A 359 10.55 -4.51 10.61
C ILE A 359 10.91 -4.12 12.03
N ARG A 360 11.42 -2.90 12.19
CA ARG A 360 12.01 -2.39 13.45
C ARG A 360 11.49 -0.99 13.75
N ALA A 361 11.74 -0.52 14.96
CA ALA A 361 11.57 0.89 15.29
C ALA A 361 12.41 1.77 14.32
N PRO A 362 11.96 2.97 13.94
CA PRO A 362 10.72 3.65 14.35
C PRO A 362 9.50 3.27 13.51
N THR A 363 9.60 2.32 12.56
CA THR A 363 8.47 1.90 11.70
C THR A 363 7.37 1.21 12.52
N VAL A 364 7.75 0.56 13.62
CA VAL A 364 6.86 -0.03 14.62
C VAL A 364 7.31 0.42 16.01
N PRO A 365 6.45 0.38 17.05
CA PRO A 365 6.82 0.79 18.40
C PRO A 365 8.03 0.01 18.94
N PRO A 366 8.79 0.58 19.89
CA PRO A 366 9.89 -0.11 20.57
C PRO A 366 9.42 -1.44 21.18
N ASN A 367 10.28 -2.47 21.13
CA ASN A 367 10.01 -3.83 21.61
C ASN A 367 8.87 -4.56 20.91
N THR A 368 8.43 -4.09 19.74
CA THR A 368 7.44 -4.75 18.89
C THR A 368 8.01 -5.07 17.51
N ALA A 369 9.33 -5.15 17.39
CA ALA A 369 9.98 -5.52 16.14
C ALA A 369 9.48 -6.90 15.68
N ARG A 370 9.27 -7.05 14.38
CA ARG A 370 8.55 -8.19 13.81
C ARG A 370 9.14 -8.64 12.48
N LEU A 371 9.00 -9.92 12.20
CA LEU A 371 9.10 -10.44 10.84
C LEU A 371 7.77 -10.11 10.13
N ARG A 372 7.84 -9.35 9.04
CA ARG A 372 6.67 -9.11 8.18
C ARG A 372 6.67 -10.14 7.06
N ILE A 373 5.97 -11.24 7.29
CA ILE A 373 5.75 -12.27 6.29
C ILE A 373 4.66 -11.78 5.35
N THR A 374 4.91 -11.85 4.04
CA THR A 374 3.94 -11.46 3.02
C THR A 374 3.70 -12.64 2.09
N LEU A 375 2.44 -13.06 2.00
CA LEU A 375 2.00 -14.12 1.11
C LEU A 375 1.59 -13.54 -0.25
N SER A 376 1.78 -14.32 -1.29
CA SER A 376 1.42 -13.98 -2.67
C SER A 376 0.78 -15.20 -3.33
N ALA A 377 -0.16 -14.99 -4.23
CA ALA A 377 -0.71 -16.06 -5.07
C ALA A 377 0.34 -16.75 -5.97
N GLY A 378 1.54 -16.18 -6.06
CA GLY A 378 2.67 -16.84 -6.69
C GLY A 378 3.31 -17.94 -5.85
N HIS A 379 3.07 -17.99 -4.52
CA HIS A 379 3.55 -19.07 -3.66
C HIS A 379 2.74 -20.34 -3.86
N THR A 380 3.40 -21.49 -3.76
CA THR A 380 2.74 -22.80 -3.65
C THR A 380 2.56 -23.19 -2.18
N MET A 381 1.73 -24.20 -1.90
CA MET A 381 1.63 -24.79 -0.54
C MET A 381 2.98 -25.35 -0.08
N ASN A 382 3.78 -25.93 -0.99
CA ASN A 382 5.13 -26.40 -0.66
C ASN A 382 6.06 -25.23 -0.24
N ASN A 383 5.96 -24.05 -0.89
CA ASN A 383 6.71 -22.87 -0.43
C ASN A 383 6.31 -22.46 0.99
N LEU A 384 5.01 -22.51 1.29
CA LEU A 384 4.50 -22.21 2.63
C LEU A 384 5.02 -23.22 3.67
N ASP A 385 5.06 -24.52 3.34
CA ASP A 385 5.59 -25.55 4.22
C ASP A 385 7.10 -25.39 4.46
N GLN A 386 7.87 -24.97 3.46
CA GLN A 386 9.28 -24.60 3.63
C GLN A 386 9.44 -23.45 4.65
N LEU A 387 8.63 -22.40 4.55
CA LEU A 387 8.62 -21.30 5.52
C LEU A 387 8.29 -21.78 6.93
N LYS A 388 7.22 -22.59 7.08
CA LYS A 388 6.81 -23.14 8.39
C LYS A 388 7.91 -23.98 9.03
N ASN A 389 8.55 -24.84 8.25
CA ASN A 389 9.65 -25.68 8.72
C ASN A 389 10.87 -24.85 9.15
N ALA A 390 11.22 -23.81 8.38
CA ALA A 390 12.31 -22.91 8.73
C ALA A 390 11.99 -22.11 10.01
N LEU A 391 10.76 -21.58 10.16
CA LEU A 391 10.33 -20.92 11.40
C LEU A 391 10.39 -21.86 12.61
N ALA A 392 9.96 -23.11 12.46
CA ALA A 392 10.03 -24.11 13.52
C ALA A 392 11.48 -24.47 13.91
N ALA A 393 12.40 -24.44 12.96
CA ALA A 393 13.82 -24.73 13.19
C ALA A 393 14.51 -23.64 14.04
N LEU A 394 14.05 -22.37 13.98
CA LEU A 394 14.60 -21.28 14.79
C LEU A 394 14.32 -21.42 16.30
N HIS A 395 13.40 -22.28 16.68
CA HIS A 395 13.00 -22.52 18.09
C HIS A 395 13.48 -23.86 18.62
N LYS A 396 14.27 -24.62 17.86
CA LYS A 396 14.91 -25.83 18.38
C LYS A 396 16.08 -25.42 19.25
N PRO A 397 16.21 -26.03 20.47
CA PRO A 397 17.33 -25.75 21.38
C PRO A 397 18.66 -26.15 20.80
#